data_645247b1b50792940431be53607019d6
#
_entry.id   645247b1b50792940431be53607019d6
#
_cell.length_a   1.000
_cell.length_b   1.000
_cell.length_c   1.000
_cell.angle_alpha   90.00
_cell.angle_beta   90.00
_cell.angle_gamma   90.00
#
_symmetry.space_group_name_H-M   'P 1'
#
loop_
_entity.id
_entity.type
_entity.pdbx_description
1 polymer ?
#
loop_
_entity_poly.entity_id
_entity_poly.type
_entity_poly.pdbx_seq_one_letter_code
_entity_poly.pdbx_strand_id
1 'polypeptide(L)' 'SDREYYIITKRFGLDGEKELTQRQIAKTLSISRSYVSRIEKAGLKKLRKLLE' A
#
# COMPACT_ATOMS: atom_id res chain seq x y z
N SER A 1 8.49 5.58 -3.07
CA SER A 1 8.81 6.10 -1.74
C SER A 1 8.67 5.01 -0.70
N ASP A 2 9.26 5.22 0.47
CA ASP A 2 9.19 4.26 1.57
C ASP A 2 7.75 4.01 1.99
N ARG A 3 6.92 5.03 1.97
CA ARG A 3 5.52 4.90 2.35
C ARG A 3 4.74 4.08 1.32
N GLU A 4 4.99 4.28 0.04
CA GLU A 4 4.40 3.46 -1.01
C GLU A 4 4.80 2.00 -0.84
N TYR A 5 6.07 1.76 -0.62
CA TYR A 5 6.59 0.41 -0.44
C TYR A 5 5.91 -0.27 0.75
N TYR A 6 5.83 0.43 1.89
CA TYR A 6 5.20 -0.10 3.09
C TYR A 6 3.73 -0.46 2.82
N ILE A 7 2.99 0.47 2.21
CA ILE A 7 1.56 0.27 1.97
C ILE A 7 1.30 -0.91 1.03
N ILE A 8 2.03 -0.99 -0.07
CA ILE A 8 1.86 -2.10 -1.02
C ILE A 8 2.25 -3.42 -0.36
N THR A 9 3.36 -3.44 0.38
CA THR A 9 3.82 -4.64 1.05
C THR A 9 2.79 -5.17 2.04
N LYS A 10 2.24 -4.28 2.87
CA LYS A 10 1.26 -4.69 3.89
C LYS A 10 -0.10 -5.01 3.29
N ARG A 11 -0.50 -4.28 2.25
CA ARG A 11 -1.80 -4.49 1.62
C ARG A 11 -1.90 -5.86 0.94
N PHE A 12 -0.82 -6.34 0.39
CA PHE A 12 -0.81 -7.60 -0.37
C PHE A 12 -0.01 -8.72 0.30
N GLY A 13 0.50 -8.48 1.51
CA GLY A 13 1.21 -9.51 2.27
C GLY A 13 2.51 -9.94 1.63
N LEU A 14 3.21 -9.04 0.95
CA LEU A 14 4.42 -9.38 0.21
C LEU A 14 5.60 -9.74 1.11
N ASP A 15 5.51 -9.40 2.39
CA ASP A 15 6.55 -9.72 3.38
C ASP A 15 6.29 -11.04 4.10
N GLY A 16 5.31 -11.81 3.63
CA GLY A 16 4.94 -13.07 4.27
C GLY A 16 3.99 -12.92 5.44
N GLU A 17 3.64 -11.70 5.80
CA GLU A 17 2.70 -11.43 6.88
C GLU A 17 1.27 -11.41 6.35
N LYS A 18 0.31 -11.41 7.26
CA LYS A 18 -1.10 -11.35 6.90
C LYS A 18 -1.41 -10.02 6.19
N GLU A 19 -2.21 -10.09 5.13
CA GLU A 19 -2.66 -8.91 4.42
C GLU A 19 -3.45 -7.97 5.35
N LEU A 20 -3.22 -6.66 5.21
CA LEU A 20 -3.94 -5.64 5.95
C LEU A 20 -4.92 -4.91 5.04
N THR A 21 -6.04 -4.48 5.61
CA THR A 21 -7.00 -3.65 4.88
C THR A 21 -6.47 -2.21 4.81
N GLN A 22 -7.02 -1.42 3.88
CA GLN A 22 -6.67 0.01 3.80
C GLN A 22 -6.95 0.71 5.13
N ARG A 23 -8.06 0.36 5.79
CA ARG A 23 -8.42 0.93 7.08
C ARG A 23 -7.37 0.62 8.16
N GLN A 24 -6.90 -0.62 8.21
CA GLN A 24 -5.87 -1.02 9.18
C GLN A 24 -4.56 -0.29 8.93
N ILE A 25 -4.17 -0.16 7.67
CA ILE A 25 -2.95 0.57 7.30
C ILE A 25 -3.08 2.05 7.67
N ALA A 26 -4.22 2.65 7.36
CA ALA A 26 -4.48 4.05 7.70
C ALA A 26 -4.36 4.29 9.19
N LYS A 27 -4.92 3.39 9.99
CA LYS A 27 -4.86 3.49 11.45
C LYS A 27 -3.42 3.38 11.95
N THR A 28 -2.67 2.42 11.42
CA THR A 28 -1.28 2.20 11.82
C THR A 28 -0.40 3.40 11.51
N LEU A 29 -0.61 4.03 10.34
CA LEU A 29 0.21 5.16 9.91
C LEU A 29 -0.36 6.51 10.36
N SER A 30 -1.52 6.53 11.01
CA SER A 30 -2.21 7.76 11.42
C SER A 30 -2.48 8.69 10.25
N ILE A 31 -2.94 8.13 9.15
CA ILE A 31 -3.31 8.89 7.95
C ILE A 31 -4.73 8.50 7.53
N SER A 32 -5.31 9.25 6.59
CA SER A 32 -6.66 8.95 6.14
C SER A 32 -6.67 7.73 5.23
N ARG A 33 -7.80 7.02 5.24
CA ARG A 33 -8.00 5.88 4.34
C ARG A 33 -7.96 6.32 2.88
N SER A 34 -8.48 7.51 2.58
CA SER A 34 -8.44 8.07 1.23
C SER A 34 -7.01 8.24 0.73
N TYR A 35 -6.13 8.66 1.63
CA TYR A 35 -4.72 8.83 1.30
C TYR A 35 -4.06 7.47 1.03
N VAL A 36 -4.36 6.47 1.87
CA VAL A 36 -3.88 5.11 1.65
C VAL A 36 -4.32 4.61 0.27
N SER A 37 -5.58 4.82 -0.08
CA SER A 37 -6.12 4.41 -1.37
C SER A 37 -5.37 5.06 -2.54
N ARG A 38 -5.07 6.36 -2.43
CA ARG A 38 -4.33 7.08 -3.46
C ARG A 38 -2.91 6.54 -3.63
N ILE A 39 -2.23 6.30 -2.51
CA ILE A 39 -0.87 5.79 -2.54
C ILE A 39 -0.85 4.38 -3.11
N GLU A 40 -1.82 3.55 -2.74
CA GLU A 40 -1.94 2.20 -3.27
C GLU A 40 -2.10 2.22 -4.79
N LYS A 41 -2.98 3.06 -5.30
CA LYS A 41 -3.18 3.18 -6.75
C LYS A 41 -1.92 3.64 -7.47
N ALA A 42 -1.23 4.62 -6.90
CA ALA A 42 0.02 5.12 -7.48
C ALA A 42 1.09 4.04 -7.51
N GLY A 43 1.21 3.28 -6.42
CA GLY A 43 2.19 2.19 -6.34
C GLY A 43 1.90 1.08 -7.33
N LEU A 44 0.63 0.68 -7.45
CA LEU A 44 0.22 -0.36 -8.39
C LEU A 44 0.45 0.08 -9.84
N LYS A 45 0.23 1.34 -10.14
CA LYS A 45 0.48 1.89 -11.46
C LYS A 45 1.96 1.82 -11.82
N LYS A 46 2.84 2.13 -10.87
CA LYS A 46 4.28 2.02 -11.08
C LYS A 46 4.71 0.58 -11.32
N LEU A 47 4.17 -0.35 -10.54
CA LEU A 47 4.47 -1.78 -10.70
C LEU A 47 4.02 -2.27 -12.07
N ARG A 48 2.83 -1.88 -12.50
CA ARG A 48 2.30 -2.26 -13.81
C ARG A 48 3.24 -1.80 -14.92
N LYS A 49 3.75 -0.57 -14.81
CA LYS A 49 4.69 -0.03 -15.80
C LYS A 49 5.97 -0.84 -15.89
N LEU A 50 6.46 -1.30 -14.75
CA LEU A 50 7.69 -2.10 -14.71
C LEU A 50 7.51 -3.47 -15.34
N LEU A 51 6.28 -3.99 -15.34
CA LEU A 51 5.97 -5.32 -15.88
C LEU A 51 5.56 -5.30 -17.34
N GLU A 52 5.33 -4.13 -17.93
CA GLU A 52 4.96 -3.99 -19.34
C GLU A 52 6.14 -4.15 -20.27
#